data_fc3687eb8f4e04028d2f7dd95fe522bb
#
_entry.id   fc3687eb8f4e04028d2f7dd95fe522bb
#
_cell.length_a   1.000
_cell.length_b   1.000
_cell.length_c   1.000
_cell.angle_alpha   90.00
_cell.angle_beta   90.00
_cell.angle_gamma   90.00
#
_symmetry.space_group_name_H-M   'P 1'
#
loop_
_entity.id
_entity.type
_entity.pdbx_description
1 polymer ?
#
loop_
_entity_poly.entity_id
_entity_poly.type
_entity_poly.pdbx_seq_one_letter_code
_entity_poly.pdbx_strand_id
1 'polypeptide(L)'
;MGALLMSKKERDRKALMEMVRQKKLSLKKASIQCELSYRQTLRIYQKYEALGDAGLIHKSRGRQSNRRHPHQDKIIARYLSRYEGFGPTLASEYLAEDGFQIDHETLRRLLLKHGLWQRHRKRSPYRQRRERKAQFGELLQIDGSIHDWMGTGKHSCLLNLVDDATGKTWSQLAEGETTRIVFQVLWHWISTYGVPLAIYVDLKNVYVSPKADSFSHFEVACQKLGIRVIKARSPQAKGRVERNHAVYQDRFVKDLALKGIKKITTANAVLNKGFIANLNKKFEKPARNPHSAHLVVKGLDLNQILCWEHTRKLQHDWTFSFKNKLY
;
A
#
# COMPACT_ATOMS: atom_id res chain seq x y z
N MET A 1 46.68 -24.23 -5.42
CA MET A 1 46.16 -23.35 -6.49
C MET A 1 44.65 -23.30 -6.37
N GLY A 2 44.08 -22.13 -6.07
CA GLY A 2 42.62 -21.97 -5.95
C GLY A 2 41.93 -22.16 -7.30
N ALA A 3 40.76 -22.78 -7.30
CA ALA A 3 39.96 -23.00 -8.52
C ALA A 3 39.56 -21.65 -9.12
N LEU A 4 39.91 -21.42 -10.38
CA LEU A 4 39.62 -20.19 -11.12
C LEU A 4 38.17 -20.27 -11.62
N LEU A 5 37.24 -19.56 -10.99
CA LEU A 5 35.84 -19.50 -11.39
C LEU A 5 35.69 -18.65 -12.66
N MET A 6 35.34 -19.30 -13.78
CA MET A 6 35.13 -18.64 -15.08
C MET A 6 33.65 -18.62 -15.45
N SER A 7 33.14 -17.49 -15.97
CA SER A 7 31.83 -17.38 -16.57
C SER A 7 31.72 -18.17 -17.88
N LYS A 8 30.51 -18.46 -18.37
CA LYS A 8 30.31 -19.13 -19.66
C LYS A 8 31.07 -18.43 -20.79
N LYS A 9 30.94 -17.09 -20.92
CA LYS A 9 31.65 -16.29 -21.94
C LYS A 9 33.17 -16.38 -21.83
N GLU A 10 33.73 -16.50 -20.64
CA GLU A 10 35.18 -16.65 -20.45
C GLU A 10 35.66 -18.03 -20.81
N ARG A 11 34.89 -19.08 -20.53
CA ARG A 11 35.16 -20.46 -20.96
C ARG A 11 35.09 -20.60 -22.48
N ASP A 12 34.10 -20.00 -23.11
CA ASP A 12 33.94 -20.02 -24.57
C ASP A 12 35.16 -19.30 -25.23
N ARG A 13 35.56 -18.14 -24.66
CA ARG A 13 36.76 -17.44 -25.09
C ARG A 13 38.04 -18.26 -24.89
N LYS A 14 38.14 -18.98 -23.78
CA LYS A 14 39.28 -19.86 -23.52
C LYS A 14 39.43 -20.90 -24.65
N ALA A 15 38.35 -21.60 -24.99
CA ALA A 15 38.34 -22.59 -26.04
C ALA A 15 38.83 -21.99 -27.39
N LEU A 16 38.33 -20.81 -27.74
CA LEU A 16 38.74 -20.12 -28.99
C LEU A 16 40.21 -19.64 -28.95
N MET A 17 40.65 -19.08 -27.84
CA MET A 17 42.05 -18.64 -27.70
C MET A 17 43.04 -19.81 -27.72
N GLU A 18 42.66 -20.95 -27.15
CA GLU A 18 43.44 -22.19 -27.23
C GLU A 18 43.56 -22.71 -28.66
N MET A 19 42.49 -22.67 -29.47
CA MET A 19 42.51 -23.01 -30.89
C MET A 19 43.43 -22.05 -31.69
N VAL A 20 43.43 -20.77 -31.33
CA VAL A 20 44.32 -19.77 -31.95
C VAL A 20 45.79 -20.09 -31.61
N ARG A 21 46.07 -20.39 -30.35
CA ARG A 21 47.42 -20.75 -29.88
C ARG A 21 47.95 -22.01 -30.60
N GLN A 22 47.07 -22.98 -30.82
CA GLN A 22 47.39 -24.21 -31.57
C GLN A 22 47.44 -24.02 -33.09
N LYS A 23 47.32 -22.79 -33.61
CA LYS A 23 47.26 -22.44 -35.04
C LYS A 23 46.11 -23.14 -35.84
N LYS A 24 45.11 -23.67 -35.12
CA LYS A 24 43.90 -24.30 -35.73
C LYS A 24 42.85 -23.26 -36.13
N LEU A 25 42.91 -22.07 -35.58
CA LEU A 25 41.95 -20.99 -35.86
C LEU A 25 42.70 -19.67 -36.02
N SER A 26 42.39 -18.88 -37.06
CA SER A 26 42.99 -17.53 -37.19
C SER A 26 42.30 -16.53 -36.26
N LEU A 27 43.04 -15.51 -35.79
CA LEU A 27 42.49 -14.43 -34.94
C LEU A 27 41.30 -13.71 -35.59
N LYS A 28 41.29 -13.57 -36.93
CA LYS A 28 40.19 -12.99 -37.69
C LYS A 28 38.93 -13.83 -37.57
N LYS A 29 39.01 -15.17 -37.67
CA LYS A 29 37.89 -16.07 -37.48
C LYS A 29 37.45 -16.12 -35.99
N ALA A 30 38.39 -16.12 -35.06
CA ALA A 30 38.09 -16.04 -33.62
C ALA A 30 37.34 -14.75 -33.25
N SER A 31 37.68 -13.62 -33.87
CA SER A 31 36.99 -12.35 -33.61
C SER A 31 35.49 -12.40 -34.02
N ILE A 32 35.21 -13.05 -35.14
CA ILE A 32 33.80 -13.26 -35.59
C ILE A 32 33.05 -14.14 -34.60
N GLN A 33 33.63 -15.27 -34.17
CA GLN A 33 33.00 -16.19 -33.24
C GLN A 33 32.84 -15.61 -31.82
N CYS A 34 33.73 -14.69 -31.41
CA CYS A 34 33.60 -13.96 -30.15
C CYS A 34 32.62 -12.78 -30.23
N GLU A 35 32.16 -12.42 -31.42
CA GLU A 35 31.36 -11.18 -31.67
C GLU A 35 32.10 -9.92 -31.19
N LEU A 36 33.42 -9.88 -31.43
CA LEU A 36 34.31 -8.79 -31.03
C LEU A 36 35.09 -8.24 -32.22
N SER A 37 35.56 -6.99 -32.10
CA SER A 37 36.51 -6.45 -33.09
C SER A 37 37.82 -7.23 -33.07
N TYR A 38 38.50 -7.29 -34.22
CA TYR A 38 39.83 -7.90 -34.34
C TYR A 38 40.81 -7.36 -33.29
N ARG A 39 40.87 -6.03 -33.11
CA ARG A 39 41.75 -5.38 -32.10
C ARG A 39 41.44 -5.86 -30.68
N GLN A 40 40.16 -6.01 -30.35
CA GLN A 40 39.77 -6.46 -29.03
C GLN A 40 40.10 -7.94 -28.81
N THR A 41 39.91 -8.77 -29.81
CA THR A 41 40.29 -10.19 -29.78
C THR A 41 41.79 -10.37 -29.67
N LEU A 42 42.59 -9.58 -30.41
CA LEU A 42 44.03 -9.58 -30.30
C LEU A 42 44.52 -9.23 -28.88
N ARG A 43 43.92 -8.18 -28.26
CA ARG A 43 44.24 -7.81 -26.85
C ARG A 43 43.89 -8.93 -25.86
N ILE A 44 42.79 -9.65 -26.10
CA ILE A 44 42.40 -10.79 -25.27
C ILE A 44 43.39 -11.95 -25.47
N TYR A 45 43.77 -12.23 -26.69
CA TYR A 45 44.75 -13.26 -27.00
C TYR A 45 46.13 -12.98 -26.37
N GLN A 46 46.68 -11.77 -26.52
CA GLN A 46 47.92 -11.35 -25.88
C GLN A 46 47.88 -11.48 -24.34
N LYS A 47 46.76 -11.16 -23.71
CA LYS A 47 46.57 -11.38 -22.27
C LYS A 47 46.49 -12.86 -21.91
N TYR A 48 45.88 -13.67 -22.77
CA TYR A 48 45.84 -15.11 -22.58
C TYR A 48 47.20 -15.74 -22.72
N GLU A 49 48.04 -15.31 -23.68
CA GLU A 49 49.43 -15.76 -23.82
C GLU A 49 50.26 -15.40 -22.59
N ALA A 50 50.11 -14.18 -22.09
CA ALA A 50 50.95 -13.68 -20.98
C ALA A 50 50.49 -14.24 -19.60
N LEU A 51 49.21 -14.43 -19.35
CA LEU A 51 48.64 -14.72 -18.03
C LEU A 51 47.83 -16.01 -17.96
N GLY A 52 47.77 -16.77 -19.06
CA GLY A 52 46.93 -17.94 -19.16
C GLY A 52 45.44 -17.63 -18.92
N ASP A 53 44.73 -18.55 -18.29
CA ASP A 53 43.29 -18.42 -17.96
C ASP A 53 42.96 -17.18 -17.16
N ALA A 54 43.87 -16.70 -16.30
CA ALA A 54 43.67 -15.49 -15.53
C ALA A 54 43.58 -14.22 -16.40
N GLY A 55 44.18 -14.22 -17.58
CA GLY A 55 44.13 -13.13 -18.56
C GLY A 55 42.73 -12.95 -19.20
N LEU A 56 41.91 -14.00 -19.17
CA LEU A 56 40.55 -13.97 -19.71
C LEU A 56 39.52 -13.42 -18.74
N ILE A 57 39.86 -13.35 -17.44
CA ILE A 57 38.95 -12.83 -16.42
C ILE A 57 38.89 -11.30 -16.51
N HIS A 58 37.69 -10.76 -16.49
CA HIS A 58 37.51 -9.31 -16.54
C HIS A 58 38.08 -8.63 -15.29
N LYS A 59 38.97 -7.66 -15.46
CA LYS A 59 39.67 -6.96 -14.36
C LYS A 59 38.75 -6.26 -13.34
N SER A 60 37.51 -5.97 -13.71
CA SER A 60 36.51 -5.39 -12.78
C SER A 60 35.76 -6.43 -11.95
N ARG A 61 36.04 -7.75 -12.15
CA ARG A 61 35.42 -8.77 -11.33
C ARG A 61 35.87 -8.60 -9.88
N GLY A 62 34.88 -8.55 -8.96
CA GLY A 62 35.12 -8.32 -7.52
C GLY A 62 35.36 -6.85 -7.14
N ARG A 63 35.50 -5.93 -8.09
CA ARG A 63 35.52 -4.50 -7.77
C ARG A 63 34.10 -4.01 -7.35
N GLN A 64 34.07 -3.18 -6.34
CA GLN A 64 32.85 -2.49 -5.96
C GLN A 64 32.42 -1.56 -7.10
N SER A 65 31.10 -1.56 -7.40
CA SER A 65 30.54 -0.66 -8.41
C SER A 65 30.73 0.80 -8.02
N ASN A 66 31.15 1.65 -8.96
CA ASN A 66 31.21 3.11 -8.77
C ASN A 66 29.83 3.73 -8.47
N ARG A 67 28.75 2.97 -8.73
CA ARG A 67 27.38 3.34 -8.39
C ARG A 67 26.94 2.85 -7.00
N ARG A 68 27.87 2.32 -6.19
CA ARG A 68 27.56 1.95 -4.80
C ARG A 68 27.17 3.19 -4.02
N HIS A 69 26.05 3.12 -3.30
CA HIS A 69 25.65 4.20 -2.41
C HIS A 69 26.70 4.40 -1.31
N PRO A 70 27.20 5.63 -1.06
CA PRO A 70 28.36 5.86 -0.17
C PRO A 70 28.09 5.46 1.28
N HIS A 71 26.82 5.49 1.72
CA HIS A 71 26.44 5.23 3.11
C HIS A 71 25.73 3.89 3.31
N GLN A 72 26.00 2.87 2.49
CA GLN A 72 25.27 1.58 2.57
C GLN A 72 25.31 0.97 3.97
N ASP A 73 26.47 0.95 4.61
CA ASP A 73 26.64 0.31 5.92
C ASP A 73 25.89 1.05 7.01
N LYS A 74 25.87 2.39 6.97
CA LYS A 74 25.06 3.24 7.87
C LYS A 74 23.57 3.05 7.64
N ILE A 75 23.14 2.91 6.40
CA ILE A 75 21.72 2.66 6.03
C ILE A 75 21.27 1.30 6.57
N ILE A 76 22.10 0.25 6.40
CA ILE A 76 21.78 -1.08 6.94
C ILE A 76 21.72 -1.05 8.48
N ALA A 77 22.69 -0.42 9.13
CA ALA A 77 22.67 -0.28 10.59
C ALA A 77 21.41 0.47 11.07
N ARG A 78 21.04 1.55 10.39
CA ARG A 78 19.81 2.32 10.72
C ARG A 78 18.55 1.52 10.47
N TYR A 79 18.49 0.76 9.37
CA TYR A 79 17.37 -0.13 9.06
C TYR A 79 17.19 -1.19 10.17
N LEU A 80 18.25 -1.89 10.55
CA LEU A 80 18.19 -2.91 11.60
C LEU A 80 17.80 -2.35 12.97
N SER A 81 18.29 -1.16 13.31
CA SER A 81 18.03 -0.56 14.64
C SER A 81 16.61 -0.01 14.77
N ARG A 82 15.93 0.34 13.67
CA ARG A 82 14.66 1.09 13.76
C ARG A 82 13.56 0.64 12.80
N TYR A 83 13.93 0.09 11.64
CA TYR A 83 12.99 -0.18 10.55
C TYR A 83 12.94 -1.65 10.14
N GLU A 84 13.42 -2.53 11.02
CA GLU A 84 13.36 -3.97 10.79
C GLU A 84 11.92 -4.42 10.51
N GLY A 85 11.72 -5.25 9.47
CA GLY A 85 10.39 -5.67 9.02
C GLY A 85 9.64 -4.67 8.14
N PHE A 86 10.19 -3.46 7.90
CA PHE A 86 9.60 -2.52 6.94
C PHE A 86 9.91 -2.97 5.52
N GLY A 87 8.90 -2.90 4.62
CA GLY A 87 9.14 -3.09 3.20
C GLY A 87 10.04 -1.97 2.63
N PRO A 88 10.80 -2.25 1.56
CA PRO A 88 11.80 -1.31 1.02
C PRO A 88 11.24 0.08 0.68
N THR A 89 9.99 0.14 0.19
CA THR A 89 9.34 1.41 -0.16
C THR A 89 9.05 2.26 1.08
N LEU A 90 8.50 1.66 2.13
CA LEU A 90 8.23 2.38 3.37
C LEU A 90 9.53 2.73 4.09
N ALA A 91 10.47 1.81 4.14
CA ALA A 91 11.75 2.04 4.78
C ALA A 91 12.55 3.17 4.11
N SER A 92 12.52 3.30 2.76
CA SER A 92 13.20 4.39 2.06
C SER A 92 12.62 5.77 2.42
N GLU A 93 11.32 5.85 2.70
CA GLU A 93 10.67 7.09 3.13
C GLU A 93 11.15 7.54 4.52
N TYR A 94 11.15 6.62 5.49
CA TYR A 94 11.62 6.92 6.85
C TYR A 94 13.14 7.15 6.91
N LEU A 95 13.91 6.44 6.09
CA LEU A 95 15.35 6.69 5.96
C LEU A 95 15.62 8.09 5.38
N ALA A 96 14.78 8.57 4.46
CA ALA A 96 14.90 9.93 3.94
C ALA A 96 14.61 10.99 5.03
N GLU A 97 13.65 10.74 5.92
CA GLU A 97 13.41 11.58 7.11
C GLU A 97 14.62 11.59 8.07
N ASP A 98 15.34 10.46 8.17
CA ASP A 98 16.58 10.36 8.96
C ASP A 98 17.82 10.93 8.22
N GLY A 99 17.66 11.52 7.02
CA GLY A 99 18.74 12.13 6.22
C GLY A 99 19.44 11.18 5.25
N PHE A 100 18.98 9.93 5.11
CA PHE A 100 19.54 8.97 4.15
C PHE A 100 18.70 8.89 2.88
N GLN A 101 19.08 9.65 1.86
CA GLN A 101 18.40 9.61 0.55
C GLN A 101 18.80 8.34 -0.21
N ILE A 102 17.91 7.37 -0.27
CA ILE A 102 18.10 6.14 -1.02
C ILE A 102 16.81 5.75 -1.76
N ASP A 103 16.94 5.44 -3.05
CA ASP A 103 15.82 4.92 -3.82
C ASP A 103 15.37 3.56 -3.31
N HIS A 104 14.04 3.34 -3.29
CA HIS A 104 13.43 2.13 -2.77
C HIS A 104 13.89 0.84 -3.46
N GLU A 105 14.17 0.89 -4.78
CA GLU A 105 14.67 -0.28 -5.52
C GLU A 105 16.15 -0.57 -5.18
N THR A 106 16.96 0.47 -4.99
CA THR A 106 18.34 0.34 -4.51
C THR A 106 18.35 -0.24 -3.10
N LEU A 107 17.51 0.27 -2.21
CA LEU A 107 17.32 -0.27 -0.87
C LEU A 107 16.85 -1.73 -0.91
N ARG A 108 15.88 -2.06 -1.77
CA ARG A 108 15.39 -3.45 -1.94
C ARG A 108 16.52 -4.40 -2.30
N ARG A 109 17.38 -4.03 -3.25
CA ARG A 109 18.54 -4.85 -3.66
C ARG A 109 19.55 -4.99 -2.53
N LEU A 110 19.75 -3.93 -1.77
CA LEU A 110 20.63 -3.93 -0.63
C LEU A 110 20.13 -4.88 0.47
N LEU A 111 18.85 -4.78 0.84
CA LEU A 111 18.22 -5.64 1.84
C LEU A 111 18.20 -7.11 1.40
N LEU A 112 17.94 -7.41 0.13
CA LEU A 112 18.04 -8.76 -0.43
C LEU A 112 19.46 -9.33 -0.31
N LYS A 113 20.48 -8.52 -0.62
CA LYS A 113 21.90 -8.93 -0.52
C LYS A 113 22.28 -9.31 0.91
N HIS A 114 21.72 -8.63 1.91
CA HIS A 114 21.97 -8.89 3.31
C HIS A 114 21.01 -9.90 3.96
N GLY A 115 20.09 -10.51 3.18
CA GLY A 115 19.10 -11.46 3.70
C GLY A 115 18.03 -10.84 4.60
N LEU A 116 17.95 -9.49 4.64
CA LEU A 116 17.04 -8.73 5.51
C LEU A 116 15.63 -8.55 4.94
N TRP A 117 15.43 -8.91 3.69
CA TRP A 117 14.14 -8.84 3.03
C TRP A 117 14.00 -9.95 1.99
N GLN A 118 12.78 -10.51 1.88
CA GLN A 118 12.45 -11.53 0.88
C GLN A 118 11.23 -11.13 0.08
N ARG A 119 11.24 -11.44 -1.21
CA ARG A 119 10.12 -11.14 -2.09
C ARG A 119 9.03 -12.20 -1.95
N HIS A 120 7.95 -11.88 -1.28
CA HIS A 120 6.76 -12.72 -1.27
C HIS A 120 5.88 -12.43 -2.48
N ARG A 121 5.97 -13.26 -3.52
CA ARG A 121 5.02 -13.22 -4.64
C ARG A 121 3.79 -14.04 -4.29
N LYS A 122 2.68 -13.37 -3.98
CA LYS A 122 1.37 -14.03 -4.02
C LYS A 122 0.90 -14.08 -5.48
N ARG A 123 0.71 -15.28 -6.04
CA ARG A 123 -0.01 -15.45 -7.32
C ARG A 123 -1.47 -15.16 -7.03
N SER A 124 -2.00 -14.09 -7.55
CA SER A 124 -3.44 -13.83 -7.55
C SER A 124 -4.00 -14.12 -8.94
N PRO A 125 -5.20 -14.73 -9.06
CA PRO A 125 -5.86 -14.88 -10.35
C PRO A 125 -6.08 -13.50 -10.99
N TYR A 126 -6.04 -13.47 -12.33
CA TYR A 126 -6.40 -12.26 -13.07
C TYR A 126 -7.86 -11.91 -12.78
N ARG A 127 -8.10 -10.69 -12.35
CA ARG A 127 -9.45 -10.16 -12.11
C ARG A 127 -9.62 -8.91 -12.94
N GLN A 128 -10.71 -8.84 -13.69
CA GLN A 128 -11.08 -7.63 -14.41
C GLN A 128 -11.37 -6.51 -13.39
N ARG A 129 -10.72 -5.38 -13.56
CA ARG A 129 -10.89 -4.23 -12.67
C ARG A 129 -12.06 -3.39 -13.17
N ARG A 130 -13.02 -3.13 -12.28
CA ARG A 130 -14.05 -2.13 -12.56
C ARG A 130 -13.39 -0.74 -12.71
N GLU A 131 -13.82 0.04 -13.69
CA GLU A 131 -13.39 1.41 -13.85
C GLU A 131 -13.74 2.27 -12.61
N ARG A 132 -12.95 3.32 -12.41
CA ARG A 132 -13.24 4.32 -11.38
C ARG A 132 -14.45 5.14 -11.78
N LYS A 133 -15.17 5.65 -10.78
CA LYS A 133 -16.18 6.68 -11.01
C LYS A 133 -15.51 7.94 -11.59
N ALA A 134 -16.30 8.74 -12.30
CA ALA A 134 -15.76 9.90 -12.99
C ALA A 134 -15.50 11.09 -12.07
N GLN A 135 -16.35 11.26 -11.05
CA GLN A 135 -16.36 12.45 -10.18
C GLN A 135 -16.06 12.10 -8.73
N PHE A 136 -15.36 13.02 -8.06
CA PHE A 136 -15.15 12.96 -6.61
C PHE A 136 -16.51 13.07 -5.88
N GLY A 137 -16.81 12.13 -4.96
CA GLY A 137 -18.08 12.07 -4.24
C GLY A 137 -19.21 11.35 -4.98
N GLU A 138 -19.00 10.85 -6.19
CA GLU A 138 -20.01 10.07 -6.90
C GLU A 138 -20.31 8.73 -6.22
N LEU A 139 -19.26 8.09 -5.66
CA LEU A 139 -19.38 6.82 -4.95
C LEU A 139 -18.31 6.71 -3.87
N LEU A 140 -18.73 6.52 -2.63
CA LEU A 140 -17.85 6.13 -1.55
C LEU A 140 -17.94 4.63 -1.27
N GLN A 141 -16.86 4.04 -0.78
CA GLN A 141 -16.82 2.69 -0.25
C GLN A 141 -16.51 2.76 1.24
N ILE A 142 -17.34 2.17 2.08
CA ILE A 142 -17.14 2.10 3.52
C ILE A 142 -16.94 0.64 3.94
N ASP A 143 -15.98 0.40 4.81
CA ASP A 143 -15.70 -0.92 5.37
C ASP A 143 -14.85 -0.85 6.62
N GLY A 144 -15.06 -1.79 7.55
CA GLY A 144 -14.27 -1.95 8.75
C GLY A 144 -13.21 -3.04 8.60
N SER A 145 -11.97 -2.72 8.96
CA SER A 145 -10.86 -3.67 9.02
C SER A 145 -10.53 -4.02 10.46
N ILE A 146 -10.79 -5.27 10.84
CA ILE A 146 -10.44 -5.80 12.18
C ILE A 146 -9.00 -6.32 12.13
N HIS A 147 -8.14 -5.76 12.99
CA HIS A 147 -6.73 -6.11 13.04
C HIS A 147 -6.14 -5.73 14.40
N ASP A 148 -5.01 -6.33 14.77
CA ASP A 148 -4.20 -5.82 15.88
C ASP A 148 -3.40 -4.58 15.43
N TRP A 149 -4.09 -3.45 15.38
CA TRP A 149 -3.54 -2.19 14.89
C TRP A 149 -2.40 -1.64 15.73
N MET A 150 -2.36 -2.00 17.01
CA MET A 150 -1.41 -1.44 17.99
C MET A 150 -0.36 -2.46 18.46
N GLY A 151 -0.35 -3.67 17.91
CA GLY A 151 0.59 -4.73 18.32
C GLY A 151 0.44 -5.14 19.79
N THR A 152 -0.77 -5.09 20.34
CA THR A 152 -1.06 -5.40 21.75
C THR A 152 -1.67 -6.78 21.96
N GLY A 153 -1.89 -7.55 20.90
CA GLY A 153 -2.66 -8.79 20.91
C GLY A 153 -4.18 -8.58 20.93
N LYS A 154 -4.65 -7.32 21.07
CA LYS A 154 -6.08 -6.98 21.04
C LYS A 154 -6.46 -6.45 19.68
N HIS A 155 -7.52 -7.03 19.10
CA HIS A 155 -8.07 -6.55 17.83
C HIS A 155 -8.92 -5.31 18.05
N SER A 156 -8.81 -4.38 17.13
CA SER A 156 -9.68 -3.20 17.03
C SER A 156 -10.07 -2.98 15.56
N CYS A 157 -11.07 -2.16 15.30
CA CYS A 157 -11.61 -1.92 13.98
C CYS A 157 -11.16 -0.55 13.46
N LEU A 158 -10.45 -0.52 12.33
CA LEU A 158 -10.27 0.70 11.54
C LEU A 158 -11.44 0.80 10.56
N LEU A 159 -12.36 1.70 10.82
CA LEU A 159 -13.39 2.05 9.85
C LEU A 159 -12.81 3.00 8.81
N ASN A 160 -12.96 2.62 7.55
CA ASN A 160 -12.35 3.33 6.43
C ASN A 160 -13.40 3.73 5.40
N LEU A 161 -13.39 4.98 5.01
CA LEU A 161 -14.20 5.56 3.94
C LEU A 161 -13.27 5.94 2.79
N VAL A 162 -13.55 5.46 1.59
CA VAL A 162 -12.70 5.68 0.40
C VAL A 162 -13.55 6.15 -0.77
N ASP A 163 -13.18 7.27 -1.38
CA ASP A 163 -13.78 7.71 -2.63
C ASP A 163 -13.33 6.85 -3.81
N ASP A 164 -14.28 6.41 -4.61
CA ASP A 164 -14.01 5.52 -5.75
C ASP A 164 -13.25 6.20 -6.88
N ALA A 165 -13.53 7.47 -7.14
CA ALA A 165 -12.90 8.23 -8.22
C ALA A 165 -11.44 8.55 -7.93
N THR A 166 -11.16 9.12 -6.76
CA THR A 166 -9.84 9.65 -6.42
C THR A 166 -9.01 8.69 -5.59
N GLY A 167 -9.66 7.82 -4.80
CA GLY A 167 -9.01 7.01 -3.76
C GLY A 167 -8.69 7.80 -2.49
N LYS A 168 -9.16 9.06 -2.38
CA LYS A 168 -9.10 9.84 -1.15
C LYS A 168 -9.78 9.08 -0.02
N THR A 169 -9.18 9.08 1.15
CA THR A 169 -9.66 8.29 2.29
C THR A 169 -9.83 9.13 3.55
N TRP A 170 -10.74 8.69 4.40
CA TRP A 170 -10.86 9.10 5.79
C TRP A 170 -11.09 7.86 6.66
N SER A 171 -10.43 7.80 7.82
CA SER A 171 -10.46 6.61 8.66
C SER A 171 -10.43 6.95 10.13
N GLN A 172 -11.03 6.09 10.94
CA GLN A 172 -11.03 6.21 12.39
C GLN A 172 -10.96 4.83 13.04
N LEU A 173 -10.17 4.69 14.11
CA LEU A 173 -10.11 3.50 14.95
C LEU A 173 -11.19 3.50 16.01
N ALA A 174 -11.79 2.32 16.24
CA ALA A 174 -12.71 2.05 17.33
C ALA A 174 -12.49 0.63 17.86
N GLU A 175 -13.09 0.30 19.00
CA GLU A 175 -13.06 -1.07 19.55
C GLU A 175 -13.73 -2.07 18.61
N GLY A 176 -14.78 -1.64 17.89
CA GLY A 176 -15.53 -2.44 16.93
C GLY A 176 -16.25 -1.59 15.91
N GLU A 177 -16.81 -2.26 14.90
CA GLU A 177 -17.62 -1.64 13.85
C GLU A 177 -19.07 -1.46 14.36
N THR A 178 -19.39 -0.26 14.79
CA THR A 178 -20.70 0.11 15.36
C THR A 178 -21.31 1.26 14.59
N THR A 179 -22.62 1.45 14.69
CA THR A 179 -23.33 2.59 14.09
C THR A 179 -22.71 3.93 14.52
N ARG A 180 -22.24 4.02 15.74
CA ARG A 180 -21.57 5.23 16.27
C ARG A 180 -20.36 5.63 15.45
N ILE A 181 -19.42 4.69 15.22
CA ILE A 181 -18.20 5.00 14.45
C ILE A 181 -18.53 5.28 12.99
N VAL A 182 -19.51 4.58 12.43
CA VAL A 182 -19.99 4.82 11.06
C VAL A 182 -20.52 6.25 10.92
N PHE A 183 -21.33 6.71 11.85
CA PHE A 183 -21.84 8.08 11.86
C PHE A 183 -20.72 9.12 12.07
N GLN A 184 -19.76 8.87 12.93
CA GLN A 184 -18.62 9.77 13.14
C GLN A 184 -17.78 9.94 11.86
N VAL A 185 -17.48 8.85 11.17
CA VAL A 185 -16.70 8.87 9.92
C VAL A 185 -17.47 9.57 8.81
N LEU A 186 -18.79 9.26 8.69
CA LEU A 186 -19.66 9.89 7.70
C LEU A 186 -19.85 11.39 7.99
N TRP A 187 -20.05 11.75 9.26
CA TRP A 187 -20.13 13.14 9.69
C TRP A 187 -18.90 13.94 9.26
N HIS A 188 -17.72 13.43 9.57
CA HIS A 188 -16.47 14.10 9.21
C HIS A 188 -16.35 14.29 7.68
N TRP A 189 -16.69 13.25 6.91
CA TRP A 189 -16.66 13.33 5.45
C TRP A 189 -17.63 14.39 4.92
N ILE A 190 -18.88 14.34 5.37
CA ILE A 190 -19.93 15.27 4.92
C ILE A 190 -19.59 16.70 5.31
N SER A 191 -19.12 16.93 6.53
CA SER A 191 -18.72 18.28 6.99
C SER A 191 -17.54 18.85 6.22
N THR A 192 -16.66 17.98 5.69
CA THR A 192 -15.45 18.40 4.96
C THR A 192 -15.69 18.59 3.47
N TYR A 193 -16.42 17.68 2.85
CA TYR A 193 -16.56 17.61 1.38
C TYR A 193 -17.98 17.78 0.87
N GLY A 194 -18.97 17.59 1.71
CA GLY A 194 -20.38 17.55 1.33
C GLY A 194 -20.96 16.13 1.28
N VAL A 195 -22.24 16.03 0.94
CA VAL A 195 -23.00 14.78 0.90
C VAL A 195 -22.68 14.00 -0.39
N PRO A 196 -22.16 12.77 -0.32
CA PRO A 196 -21.89 11.96 -1.51
C PRO A 196 -23.17 11.45 -2.16
N LEU A 197 -23.15 11.16 -3.46
CA LEU A 197 -24.31 10.65 -4.18
C LEU A 197 -24.66 9.19 -3.81
N ALA A 198 -23.66 8.36 -3.53
CA ALA A 198 -23.87 6.96 -3.20
C ALA A 198 -22.79 6.42 -2.27
N ILE A 199 -23.14 5.41 -1.47
CA ILE A 199 -22.19 4.68 -0.62
C ILE A 199 -22.33 3.18 -0.88
N TYR A 200 -21.21 2.50 -1.10
CA TYR A 200 -21.11 1.05 -1.21
C TYR A 200 -20.86 0.46 0.18
N VAL A 201 -21.76 -0.45 0.62
CA VAL A 201 -21.70 -1.11 1.94
C VAL A 201 -21.74 -2.62 1.77
N ASP A 202 -21.28 -3.37 2.79
CA ASP A 202 -21.54 -4.80 2.90
C ASP A 202 -22.93 -5.07 3.54
N LEU A 203 -23.27 -6.36 3.69
CA LEU A 203 -24.55 -6.77 4.26
C LEU A 203 -24.54 -6.89 5.80
N LYS A 204 -23.58 -6.23 6.49
CA LYS A 204 -23.57 -6.23 7.97
C LYS A 204 -24.75 -5.43 8.53
N ASN A 205 -25.25 -5.88 9.68
CA ASN A 205 -26.40 -5.26 10.35
C ASN A 205 -26.23 -3.77 10.70
N VAL A 206 -24.99 -3.31 10.78
CA VAL A 206 -24.66 -1.90 11.01
C VAL A 206 -25.12 -1.04 9.82
N TYR A 207 -25.00 -1.57 8.60
CA TYR A 207 -25.33 -0.84 7.36
C TYR A 207 -26.72 -1.17 6.83
N VAL A 208 -27.13 -2.43 6.94
CA VAL A 208 -28.36 -2.93 6.31
C VAL A 208 -29.19 -3.69 7.33
N SER A 209 -30.48 -3.40 7.40
CA SER A 209 -31.37 -4.17 8.26
C SER A 209 -31.48 -5.61 7.76
N PRO A 210 -31.42 -6.62 8.66
CA PRO A 210 -31.71 -8.00 8.31
C PRO A 210 -33.17 -8.29 8.02
N LYS A 211 -34.09 -7.41 8.47
CA LYS A 211 -35.53 -7.55 8.28
C LYS A 211 -35.96 -6.82 7.00
N ALA A 212 -36.80 -7.45 6.19
CA ALA A 212 -37.24 -6.89 4.91
C ALA A 212 -38.01 -5.56 5.09
N ASP A 213 -38.81 -5.44 6.15
CA ASP A 213 -39.69 -4.29 6.38
C ASP A 213 -39.13 -3.25 7.36
N SER A 214 -37.83 -3.26 7.59
CA SER A 214 -37.15 -2.29 8.47
C SER A 214 -35.86 -1.78 7.88
N PHE A 215 -35.50 -0.56 8.24
CA PHE A 215 -34.25 0.05 7.87
C PHE A 215 -33.30 0.10 9.06
N SER A 216 -31.99 -0.05 8.82
CA SER A 216 -30.99 0.25 9.82
C SER A 216 -30.93 1.77 10.06
N HIS A 217 -30.41 2.20 11.21
CA HIS A 217 -30.21 3.63 11.47
C HIS A 217 -29.33 4.29 10.40
N PHE A 218 -28.38 3.55 9.83
CA PHE A 218 -27.56 4.02 8.71
C PHE A 218 -28.38 4.23 7.43
N GLU A 219 -29.26 3.28 7.07
CA GLU A 219 -30.13 3.42 5.91
C GLU A 219 -31.08 4.62 6.06
N VAL A 220 -31.67 4.81 7.25
CA VAL A 220 -32.52 5.97 7.53
C VAL A 220 -31.76 7.28 7.39
N ALA A 221 -30.55 7.37 7.96
CA ALA A 221 -29.72 8.56 7.85
C ALA A 221 -29.32 8.84 6.37
N CYS A 222 -28.94 7.80 5.63
CA CYS A 222 -28.63 7.94 4.20
C CYS A 222 -29.85 8.41 3.39
N GLN A 223 -31.05 7.89 3.68
CA GLN A 223 -32.28 8.30 3.02
C GLN A 223 -32.58 9.80 3.26
N LYS A 224 -32.44 10.27 4.51
CA LYS A 224 -32.62 11.69 4.85
C LYS A 224 -31.60 12.61 4.15
N LEU A 225 -30.38 12.10 3.94
CA LEU A 225 -29.33 12.82 3.24
C LEU A 225 -29.42 12.73 1.71
N GLY A 226 -30.35 11.93 1.16
CA GLY A 226 -30.40 11.66 -0.27
C GLY A 226 -29.28 10.77 -0.79
N ILE A 227 -28.59 10.04 0.09
CA ILE A 227 -27.48 9.15 -0.29
C ILE A 227 -28.04 7.80 -0.72
N ARG A 228 -27.69 7.35 -1.92
CA ARG A 228 -28.04 6.01 -2.40
C ARG A 228 -27.16 4.94 -1.76
N VAL A 229 -27.72 4.07 -0.94
CA VAL A 229 -27.02 2.91 -0.38
C VAL A 229 -26.96 1.78 -1.40
N ILE A 230 -25.77 1.32 -1.76
CA ILE A 230 -25.55 0.22 -2.70
C ILE A 230 -25.00 -0.98 -1.93
N LYS A 231 -25.77 -2.06 -1.88
CA LYS A 231 -25.41 -3.29 -1.16
C LYS A 231 -24.43 -4.11 -1.99
N ALA A 232 -23.23 -4.34 -1.48
CA ALA A 232 -22.19 -5.13 -2.15
C ALA A 232 -22.51 -6.63 -1.98
N ARG A 233 -22.84 -7.29 -3.08
CA ARG A 233 -23.09 -8.75 -3.09
C ARG A 233 -21.82 -9.57 -3.30
N SER A 234 -20.68 -8.92 -3.59
CA SER A 234 -19.40 -9.61 -3.81
C SER A 234 -18.22 -8.80 -3.26
N PRO A 235 -17.17 -9.46 -2.73
CA PRO A 235 -15.96 -8.79 -2.26
C PRO A 235 -15.29 -7.93 -3.35
N GLN A 236 -15.36 -8.36 -4.62
CA GLN A 236 -14.73 -7.64 -5.74
C GLN A 236 -15.29 -6.23 -5.92
N ALA A 237 -16.53 -5.99 -5.52
CA ALA A 237 -17.19 -4.68 -5.61
C ALA A 237 -16.51 -3.63 -4.73
N LYS A 238 -15.86 -4.04 -3.62
CA LYS A 238 -15.18 -3.17 -2.64
C LYS A 238 -13.64 -3.18 -2.76
N GLY A 239 -13.09 -3.61 -3.86
CA GLY A 239 -11.64 -3.78 -4.03
C GLY A 239 -10.79 -2.51 -3.80
N ARG A 240 -11.37 -1.31 -3.72
CA ARG A 240 -10.63 -0.07 -3.42
C ARG A 240 -10.41 0.08 -1.92
N VAL A 241 -11.45 -0.12 -1.11
CA VAL A 241 -11.33 -0.05 0.34
C VAL A 241 -10.48 -1.20 0.87
N GLU A 242 -10.59 -2.41 0.29
CA GLU A 242 -9.71 -3.54 0.64
C GLU A 242 -8.23 -3.23 0.39
N ARG A 243 -7.91 -2.62 -0.77
CA ARG A 243 -6.55 -2.17 -1.07
C ARG A 243 -6.09 -1.08 -0.11
N ASN A 244 -6.97 -0.18 0.24
CA ASN A 244 -6.66 0.89 1.19
C ASN A 244 -6.38 0.31 2.58
N HIS A 245 -7.15 -0.69 3.04
CA HIS A 245 -6.86 -1.42 4.27
C HIS A 245 -5.45 -2.02 4.28
N ALA A 246 -5.04 -2.64 3.19
CA ALA A 246 -3.67 -3.18 3.08
C ALA A 246 -2.59 -2.09 3.21
N VAL A 247 -2.85 -0.89 2.67
CA VAL A 247 -1.94 0.27 2.84
C VAL A 247 -1.88 0.73 4.28
N TYR A 248 -3.01 0.80 4.98
CA TYR A 248 -3.04 1.15 6.41
C TYR A 248 -2.35 0.07 7.26
N GLN A 249 -2.60 -1.21 7.00
CA GLN A 249 -1.95 -2.32 7.71
C GLN A 249 -0.43 -2.29 7.54
N ASP A 250 0.07 -2.00 6.35
CA ASP A 250 1.52 -1.88 6.12
C ASP A 250 2.12 -0.62 6.77
N ARG A 251 1.45 0.53 6.70
CA ARG A 251 2.02 1.82 7.09
C ARG A 251 1.64 2.26 8.49
N PHE A 252 0.37 2.23 8.83
CA PHE A 252 -0.13 2.77 10.08
C PHE A 252 0.28 1.93 11.29
N VAL A 253 0.21 0.60 11.18
CA VAL A 253 0.67 -0.32 12.24
C VAL A 253 2.15 -0.06 12.57
N LYS A 254 2.99 0.10 11.55
CA LYS A 254 4.41 0.37 11.72
C LYS A 254 4.69 1.76 12.30
N ASP A 255 3.94 2.78 11.88
CA ASP A 255 4.05 4.13 12.42
C ASP A 255 3.65 4.18 13.90
N LEU A 256 2.57 3.49 14.28
CA LEU A 256 2.15 3.35 15.68
C LEU A 256 3.20 2.62 16.52
N ALA A 257 3.79 1.55 15.98
CA ALA A 257 4.85 0.79 16.66
C ALA A 257 6.10 1.65 16.89
N LEU A 258 6.55 2.41 15.88
CA LEU A 258 7.69 3.35 16.01
C LEU A 258 7.46 4.41 17.08
N LYS A 259 6.21 4.86 17.24
CA LYS A 259 5.81 5.89 18.22
C LYS A 259 5.44 5.31 19.59
N GLY A 260 5.45 3.98 19.75
CA GLY A 260 5.06 3.29 20.98
C GLY A 260 3.60 3.48 21.37
N ILE A 261 2.70 3.72 20.39
CA ILE A 261 1.30 4.04 20.63
C ILE A 261 0.48 2.76 20.78
N LYS A 262 -0.21 2.62 21.93
CA LYS A 262 -1.00 1.44 22.30
C LYS A 262 -2.45 1.75 22.69
N LYS A 263 -2.90 3.01 22.55
CA LYS A 263 -4.28 3.45 22.88
C LYS A 263 -4.99 3.96 21.63
N ILE A 264 -6.28 3.58 21.45
CA ILE A 264 -7.12 4.00 20.33
C ILE A 264 -7.21 5.54 20.23
N THR A 265 -7.39 6.23 21.34
CA THR A 265 -7.50 7.70 21.36
C THR A 265 -6.25 8.37 20.81
N THR A 266 -5.06 7.92 21.25
CA THR A 266 -3.78 8.46 20.78
C THR A 266 -3.52 8.08 19.31
N ALA A 267 -3.89 6.86 18.89
CA ALA A 267 -3.80 6.42 17.51
C ALA A 267 -4.68 7.26 16.59
N ASN A 268 -5.92 7.59 17.01
CA ASN A 268 -6.78 8.52 16.28
C ASN A 268 -6.20 9.93 16.20
N ALA A 269 -5.52 10.39 17.24
CA ALA A 269 -4.82 11.67 17.19
C ALA A 269 -3.71 11.67 16.11
N VAL A 270 -2.98 10.55 15.92
CA VAL A 270 -2.00 10.41 14.83
C VAL A 270 -2.66 10.42 13.47
N LEU A 271 -3.77 9.67 13.30
CA LEU A 271 -4.55 9.68 12.04
C LEU A 271 -4.91 11.12 11.64
N ASN A 272 -5.47 11.89 12.60
CA ASN A 272 -5.97 13.24 12.35
C ASN A 272 -4.85 14.29 12.20
N LYS A 273 -3.71 14.10 12.91
CA LYS A 273 -2.58 15.06 12.90
C LYS A 273 -1.78 15.13 11.61
N GLY A 274 -2.12 14.30 10.62
CA GLY A 274 -1.45 14.36 9.33
C GLY A 274 -1.23 13.01 8.64
N PHE A 275 -1.39 11.88 9.33
CA PHE A 275 -1.21 10.58 8.70
C PHE A 275 -2.14 10.39 7.50
N ILE A 276 -3.44 10.67 7.66
CA ILE A 276 -4.43 10.59 6.57
C ILE A 276 -4.11 11.59 5.46
N ALA A 277 -3.75 12.83 5.82
CA ALA A 277 -3.41 13.85 4.83
C ALA A 277 -2.20 13.46 3.98
N ASN A 278 -1.13 12.94 4.62
CA ASN A 278 0.06 12.44 3.94
C ASN A 278 -0.25 11.23 3.04
N LEU A 279 -1.11 10.34 3.52
CA LEU A 279 -1.54 9.17 2.77
C LEU A 279 -2.35 9.58 1.52
N ASN A 280 -3.29 10.52 1.67
CA ASN A 280 -4.04 11.09 0.57
C ASN A 280 -3.12 11.77 -0.44
N LYS A 281 -2.24 12.67 0.01
CA LYS A 281 -1.25 13.34 -0.85
C LYS A 281 -0.44 12.35 -1.69
N LYS A 282 -0.14 11.17 -1.14
CA LYS A 282 0.69 10.15 -1.80
C LYS A 282 -0.08 9.26 -2.77
N PHE A 283 -1.31 8.90 -2.44
CA PHE A 283 -2.04 7.85 -3.16
C PHE A 283 -3.30 8.34 -3.88
N GLU A 284 -3.76 9.54 -3.59
CA GLU A 284 -4.86 10.17 -4.30
C GLU A 284 -4.51 10.37 -5.78
N LYS A 285 -5.51 10.20 -6.63
CA LYS A 285 -5.41 10.46 -8.07
C LYS A 285 -6.45 11.51 -8.45
N PRO A 286 -6.18 12.35 -9.44
CA PRO A 286 -7.19 13.26 -9.95
C PRO A 286 -8.39 12.48 -10.49
N ALA A 287 -9.59 12.97 -10.22
CA ALA A 287 -10.80 12.46 -10.82
C ALA A 287 -10.79 12.74 -12.34
N ARG A 288 -11.49 11.91 -13.13
CA ARG A 288 -11.60 12.10 -14.58
C ARG A 288 -12.32 13.40 -14.91
N ASN A 289 -13.38 13.72 -14.17
CA ASN A 289 -14.08 14.98 -14.21
C ASN A 289 -13.68 15.80 -12.97
N PRO A 290 -13.18 17.03 -13.13
CA PRO A 290 -12.74 17.89 -12.04
C PRO A 290 -13.87 18.38 -11.13
N HIS A 291 -15.12 18.36 -11.61
CA HIS A 291 -16.27 18.78 -10.81
C HIS A 291 -16.58 17.73 -9.71
N SER A 292 -16.81 18.25 -8.50
CA SER A 292 -17.26 17.41 -7.39
C SER A 292 -18.74 17.04 -7.55
N ALA A 293 -19.08 15.79 -7.28
CA ALA A 293 -20.45 15.31 -7.26
C ALA A 293 -21.14 15.46 -5.88
N HIS A 294 -20.43 15.95 -4.88
CA HIS A 294 -21.00 16.16 -3.54
C HIS A 294 -22.08 17.23 -3.57
N LEU A 295 -23.16 16.95 -2.84
CA LEU A 295 -24.24 17.94 -2.64
C LEU A 295 -23.87 18.84 -1.44
N VAL A 296 -24.35 20.07 -1.50
CA VAL A 296 -24.10 21.08 -0.47
C VAL A 296 -24.89 20.75 0.80
N VAL A 297 -24.27 20.89 1.97
CA VAL A 297 -24.83 20.60 3.30
C VAL A 297 -25.77 21.74 3.80
N LYS A 298 -25.97 22.80 3.01
CA LYS A 298 -26.69 23.99 3.43
C LYS A 298 -28.10 23.66 3.97
N GLY A 299 -28.37 24.00 5.23
CA GLY A 299 -29.68 23.77 5.87
C GLY A 299 -29.87 22.38 6.49
N LEU A 300 -28.89 21.48 6.44
CA LEU A 300 -28.95 20.16 7.07
C LEU A 300 -28.38 20.20 8.49
N ASP A 301 -29.15 19.80 9.49
CA ASP A 301 -28.65 19.52 10.83
C ASP A 301 -28.18 18.06 10.93
N LEU A 302 -26.87 17.86 10.79
CA LEU A 302 -26.27 16.53 10.87
C LEU A 302 -26.47 15.85 12.24
N ASN A 303 -26.68 16.63 13.33
CA ASN A 303 -26.96 16.06 14.67
C ASN A 303 -28.32 15.35 14.70
N GLN A 304 -29.30 15.89 13.99
CA GLN A 304 -30.64 15.29 13.90
C GLN A 304 -30.73 14.16 12.88
N ILE A 305 -29.78 14.09 11.94
CA ILE A 305 -29.78 13.07 10.89
C ILE A 305 -28.91 11.87 11.29
N LEU A 306 -27.68 12.11 11.74
CA LEU A 306 -26.74 11.07 12.13
C LEU A 306 -26.89 10.70 13.61
N CYS A 307 -28.10 10.27 13.98
CA CYS A 307 -28.49 9.91 15.33
C CYS A 307 -29.25 8.57 15.38
N TRP A 308 -29.50 8.07 16.58
CA TRP A 308 -30.35 6.91 16.76
C TRP A 308 -31.83 7.34 16.82
N GLU A 309 -32.62 6.87 15.90
CA GLU A 309 -34.03 7.11 15.89
C GLU A 309 -34.79 5.87 16.36
N HIS A 310 -35.75 6.09 17.24
CA HIS A 310 -36.60 5.05 17.76
C HIS A 310 -38.07 5.49 17.71
N THR A 311 -38.89 4.80 16.95
CA THR A 311 -40.33 5.01 16.94
C THR A 311 -40.95 4.30 18.14
N ARG A 312 -41.84 4.98 18.87
CA ARG A 312 -42.60 4.44 19.98
C ARG A 312 -44.06 4.76 19.78
N LYS A 313 -44.93 3.83 20.23
CA LYS A 313 -46.37 4.06 20.26
C LYS A 313 -46.72 4.82 21.53
N LEU A 314 -47.39 5.96 21.39
CA LEU A 314 -47.97 6.66 22.52
C LEU A 314 -49.14 5.83 23.07
N GLN A 315 -49.19 5.70 24.40
CA GLN A 315 -50.30 5.08 25.09
C GLN A 315 -51.46 6.08 25.23
N HIS A 316 -52.62 5.61 25.70
CA HIS A 316 -53.82 6.46 25.86
C HIS A 316 -53.64 7.59 26.88
N ASP A 317 -52.72 7.43 27.83
CA ASP A 317 -52.34 8.41 28.85
C ASP A 317 -51.22 9.36 28.38
N TRP A 318 -50.94 9.41 27.06
CA TRP A 318 -49.91 10.25 26.45
C TRP A 318 -48.47 9.89 26.86
N THR A 319 -48.27 8.73 27.49
CA THR A 319 -46.92 8.24 27.84
C THR A 319 -46.38 7.28 26.81
N PHE A 320 -45.04 7.11 26.78
CA PHE A 320 -44.36 6.04 26.04
C PHE A 320 -43.21 5.48 26.87
N SER A 321 -42.96 4.20 26.69
CA SER A 321 -41.80 3.53 27.34
C SER A 321 -40.59 3.47 26.41
N PHE A 322 -39.43 3.83 26.94
CA PHE A 322 -38.18 3.73 26.25
C PHE A 322 -37.05 3.34 27.23
N LYS A 323 -36.32 2.25 26.93
CA LYS A 323 -35.25 1.70 27.78
C LYS A 323 -35.66 1.53 29.25
N ASN A 324 -36.81 0.95 29.48
CA ASN A 324 -37.44 0.73 30.81
C ASN A 324 -37.73 2.02 31.60
N LYS A 325 -37.80 3.16 30.95
CA LYS A 325 -38.27 4.42 31.53
C LYS A 325 -39.55 4.86 30.84
N LEU A 326 -40.48 5.39 31.62
CA LEU A 326 -41.69 6.02 31.14
C LEU A 326 -41.40 7.50 30.91
N TYR A 327 -41.88 8.04 29.81
CA TYR A 327 -41.76 9.45 29.42
C TYR A 327 -43.12 10.03 29.13
#